data_ffd3bbf8f41c45dd397b269e6c29489a
#
_entry.id   ffd3bbf8f41c45dd397b269e6c29489a
#
_cell.length_a   1.000
_cell.length_b   1.000
_cell.length_c   1.000
_cell.angle_alpha   90.00
_cell.angle_beta   90.00
_cell.angle_gamma   90.00
#
_symmetry.space_group_name_H-M   'P 1'
#
loop_
_entity.id
_entity.type
_entity.pdbx_description
1 polymer ?
#
loop_
_entity_poly.entity_id
_entity_poly.type
_entity_poly.pdbx_seq_one_letter_code
_entity_poly.pdbx_strand_id
1 'polypeptide(L)'
;MRTYDVVILGSGIAGCFLSRQLKLARPELSILVLEASDKMTDYKVGESTVEVAANYMIRKLQLSTYLYQHQLPKNGLRFFFDNEKKDLPLTKMSEIGSDHMPYHPSFQLERARLERDLIEMNRAIGIDVQLGAKVTDLAIDGERSHTVTYEQGGEKRDVRCRWVCDASGRRQLVVRKLGRKVTKETRLNTAAGWGRYWNVAGLDAVQDPAWRSRVRYTSRHLSTNHMMYDGYWIWFIPLAGDLMSVGVVYDKDRIGEMPRTKEAFETFIKSHRSSRELMEGAVFEDYQGYAHLAYYTDTFFSGDRWGLTGEAGAFLDPFYSPGSDFITTANELLTSLILTDLDGKKEELQERLELHNAFYRLKYESTLRLYAKLYPIFGSFEIYRLKYLLDFNNYYNLVAWPFMADKLTDIRWLREELKFSDFVLRAQDAMADLFARWGEDLRKKGQYFAHNEGQWANGLNGVVQFQEKLGPVLDEEFRKRELDKAYSSVFTGVVERMLGTPGLSTKKRVLSELSLPHVVMLKDVNEGTVDQILKRASVRLTRDLKAEHPEAGLEKVTLERSSAEGATLKIVGVPETAPEHAALLARANELWNEPGQSLTAIRM
;
A
#
# COMPACT_ATOMS: atom_id res chain seq x y z
N MET A 1 -2.50 19.52 40.57
CA MET A 1 -2.49 19.22 39.12
C MET A 1 -1.94 17.83 38.97
N ARG A 2 -2.68 16.92 38.31
CA ARG A 2 -2.24 15.54 38.07
C ARG A 2 -1.18 15.48 36.98
N THR A 3 -0.20 14.59 37.10
CA THR A 3 0.90 14.44 36.13
C THR A 3 0.86 13.06 35.51
N TYR A 4 1.09 13.00 34.19
CA TYR A 4 1.17 11.77 33.39
C TYR A 4 2.50 11.70 32.64
N ASP A 5 2.94 10.50 32.28
CA ASP A 5 4.07 10.33 31.39
C ASP A 5 3.68 10.74 29.96
N VAL A 6 2.49 10.32 29.51
CA VAL A 6 1.99 10.59 28.15
C VAL A 6 0.53 11.04 28.21
N VAL A 7 0.21 12.13 27.49
CA VAL A 7 -1.16 12.52 27.18
C VAL A 7 -1.40 12.37 25.68
N ILE A 8 -2.47 11.66 25.31
CA ILE A 8 -2.86 11.41 23.93
C ILE A 8 -4.15 12.15 23.64
N LEU A 9 -4.16 12.94 22.56
CA LEU A 9 -5.29 13.77 22.17
C LEU A 9 -6.14 13.06 21.11
N GLY A 10 -7.26 12.50 21.51
CA GLY A 10 -8.18 11.72 20.67
C GLY A 10 -8.12 10.22 20.97
N SER A 11 -9.29 9.60 21.07
CA SER A 11 -9.48 8.16 21.29
C SER A 11 -9.95 7.40 20.04
N GLY A 12 -9.75 7.98 18.86
CA GLY A 12 -9.88 7.23 17.61
C GLY A 12 -8.87 6.08 17.54
N ILE A 13 -8.94 5.27 16.47
CA ILE A 13 -8.08 4.08 16.34
C ILE A 13 -6.58 4.38 16.56
N ALA A 14 -6.06 5.51 16.07
CA ALA A 14 -4.66 5.88 16.23
C ALA A 14 -4.27 6.09 17.70
N GLY A 15 -5.08 6.82 18.46
CA GLY A 15 -4.84 7.08 19.87
C GLY A 15 -5.04 5.85 20.76
N CYS A 16 -6.10 5.05 20.48
CA CYS A 16 -6.32 3.78 21.19
C CYS A 16 -5.19 2.78 20.95
N PHE A 17 -4.68 2.69 19.74
CA PHE A 17 -3.56 1.81 19.42
C PHE A 17 -2.26 2.27 20.07
N LEU A 18 -1.93 3.57 19.98
CA LEU A 18 -0.71 4.11 20.61
C LEU A 18 -0.72 3.93 22.11
N SER A 19 -1.84 4.28 22.79
CA SER A 19 -1.96 4.14 24.24
C SER A 19 -1.81 2.67 24.68
N ARG A 20 -2.43 1.75 23.94
CA ARG A 20 -2.32 0.32 24.20
C ARG A 20 -0.89 -0.20 24.00
N GLN A 21 -0.24 0.17 22.88
CA GLN A 21 1.13 -0.24 22.60
C GLN A 21 2.10 0.24 23.68
N LEU A 22 2.02 1.50 24.08
CA LEU A 22 2.84 2.06 25.15
C LEU A 22 2.63 1.32 26.48
N LYS A 23 1.38 1.05 26.83
CA LYS A 23 1.03 0.36 28.09
C LYS A 23 1.48 -1.10 28.11
N LEU A 24 1.40 -1.79 26.97
CA LEU A 24 1.91 -3.16 26.83
C LEU A 24 3.44 -3.22 26.82
N ALA A 25 4.10 -2.23 26.21
CA ALA A 25 5.56 -2.14 26.17
C ALA A 25 6.17 -1.76 27.53
N ARG A 26 5.46 -0.93 28.31
CA ARG A 26 5.90 -0.48 29.65
C ARG A 26 4.68 -0.32 30.57
N PRO A 27 4.32 -1.36 31.33
CA PRO A 27 3.09 -1.41 32.13
C PRO A 27 2.96 -0.32 33.22
N GLU A 28 4.09 0.20 33.71
CA GLU A 28 4.12 1.26 34.74
C GLU A 28 3.77 2.65 34.23
N LEU A 29 3.74 2.87 32.90
CA LEU A 29 3.45 4.20 32.34
C LEU A 29 2.07 4.71 32.77
N SER A 30 2.04 5.96 33.20
CA SER A 30 0.81 6.73 33.42
C SER A 30 0.38 7.40 32.11
N ILE A 31 -0.73 6.94 31.54
CA ILE A 31 -1.22 7.39 30.23
C ILE A 31 -2.63 7.93 30.39
N LEU A 32 -2.86 9.15 29.86
CA LEU A 32 -4.16 9.78 29.75
C LEU A 32 -4.54 9.94 28.28
N VAL A 33 -5.74 9.49 27.92
CA VAL A 33 -6.35 9.74 26.60
C VAL A 33 -7.53 10.68 26.77
N LEU A 34 -7.53 11.80 26.04
CA LEU A 34 -8.59 12.81 26.09
C LEU A 34 -9.40 12.78 24.79
N GLU A 35 -10.68 12.43 24.89
CA GLU A 35 -11.62 12.42 23.76
C GLU A 35 -12.69 13.50 23.93
N ALA A 36 -12.85 14.34 22.90
CA ALA A 36 -13.79 15.46 22.95
C ALA A 36 -15.28 15.02 22.95
N SER A 37 -15.57 13.88 22.34
CA SER A 37 -16.92 13.33 22.26
C SER A 37 -17.25 12.59 23.57
N ASP A 38 -18.44 12.77 24.07
CA ASP A 38 -18.98 12.04 25.22
C ASP A 38 -19.46 10.63 24.84
N LYS A 39 -19.81 10.45 23.56
CA LYS A 39 -20.17 9.17 22.95
C LYS A 39 -19.37 8.96 21.68
N MET A 40 -18.88 7.73 21.50
CA MET A 40 -18.30 7.34 20.23
C MET A 40 -19.41 7.29 19.16
N THR A 41 -19.12 7.84 17.98
CA THR A 41 -20.07 7.83 16.87
C THR A 41 -20.28 6.40 16.36
N ASP A 42 -21.48 6.11 15.87
CA ASP A 42 -21.79 4.82 15.24
C ASP A 42 -21.23 4.73 13.81
N TYR A 43 -20.66 5.81 13.32
CA TYR A 43 -20.09 5.92 12.00
C TYR A 43 -18.61 6.27 12.02
N LYS A 44 -17.80 5.47 11.33
CA LYS A 44 -16.36 5.69 11.09
C LYS A 44 -15.95 5.07 9.77
N VAL A 45 -15.04 5.70 9.04
CA VAL A 45 -14.45 5.19 7.80
C VAL A 45 -13.02 4.67 8.02
N GLY A 46 -12.47 3.97 7.02
CA GLY A 46 -11.15 3.31 7.10
C GLY A 46 -11.27 1.88 7.61
N GLU A 47 -12.24 1.18 7.03
CA GLU A 47 -12.64 -0.17 7.45
C GLU A 47 -11.71 -1.26 6.94
N SER A 48 -11.06 -1.05 5.80
CA SER A 48 -10.18 -2.06 5.21
C SER A 48 -8.75 -1.95 5.72
N THR A 49 -8.13 -3.07 6.10
CA THR A 49 -6.73 -3.16 6.48
C THR A 49 -5.93 -4.01 5.49
N VAL A 50 -4.61 -3.94 5.58
CA VAL A 50 -3.68 -4.84 4.93
C VAL A 50 -2.74 -5.47 5.96
N GLU A 51 -1.81 -6.28 5.53
CA GLU A 51 -1.05 -7.22 6.36
C GLU A 51 -0.27 -6.54 7.50
N VAL A 52 0.30 -5.36 7.26
CA VAL A 52 1.07 -4.61 8.28
C VAL A 52 0.19 -4.21 9.45
N ALA A 53 -0.95 -3.58 9.17
CA ALA A 53 -1.87 -3.17 10.22
C ALA A 53 -2.46 -4.38 10.96
N ALA A 54 -2.77 -5.47 10.26
CA ALA A 54 -3.26 -6.70 10.90
C ALA A 54 -2.18 -7.33 11.79
N ASN A 55 -0.95 -7.44 11.29
CA ASN A 55 0.19 -7.95 12.07
C ASN A 55 0.45 -7.09 13.32
N TYR A 56 0.36 -5.76 13.19
CA TYR A 56 0.46 -4.84 14.31
C TYR A 56 -0.60 -5.09 15.37
N MET A 57 -1.87 -5.16 14.96
CA MET A 57 -2.99 -5.43 15.88
C MET A 57 -2.84 -6.79 16.59
N ILE A 58 -2.42 -7.81 15.85
CA ILE A 58 -2.26 -9.18 16.38
C ILE A 58 -1.03 -9.25 17.31
N ARG A 59 0.15 -8.86 16.80
CA ARG A 59 1.43 -9.12 17.46
C ARG A 59 1.80 -8.06 18.50
N LYS A 60 1.62 -6.78 18.17
CA LYS A 60 2.01 -5.68 19.07
C LYS A 60 0.89 -5.29 20.04
N LEU A 61 -0.37 -5.33 19.61
CA LEU A 61 -1.51 -4.93 20.43
C LEU A 61 -2.24 -6.09 21.10
N GLN A 62 -1.86 -7.33 20.81
CA GLN A 62 -2.46 -8.55 21.40
C GLN A 62 -3.98 -8.62 21.19
N LEU A 63 -4.46 -8.30 19.99
CA LEU A 63 -5.88 -8.25 19.65
C LEU A 63 -6.36 -9.45 18.80
N SER A 64 -5.55 -10.52 18.64
CA SER A 64 -5.88 -11.64 17.75
C SER A 64 -7.25 -12.23 18.02
N THR A 65 -7.53 -12.63 19.25
CA THR A 65 -8.83 -13.24 19.62
C THR A 65 -10.00 -12.30 19.34
N TYR A 66 -9.85 -11.02 19.71
CA TYR A 66 -10.88 -10.01 19.45
C TYR A 66 -11.18 -9.85 17.96
N LEU A 67 -10.14 -9.76 17.12
CA LEU A 67 -10.30 -9.58 15.67
C LEU A 67 -11.05 -10.75 15.04
N TYR A 68 -10.67 -11.98 15.34
CA TYR A 68 -11.34 -13.17 14.79
C TYR A 68 -12.75 -13.39 15.32
N GLN A 69 -13.08 -12.88 16.49
CA GLN A 69 -14.43 -12.98 17.06
C GLN A 69 -15.38 -11.88 16.61
N HIS A 70 -14.87 -10.68 16.30
CA HIS A 70 -15.70 -9.49 16.17
C HIS A 70 -15.52 -8.72 14.87
N GLN A 71 -14.50 -9.05 14.06
CA GLN A 71 -14.21 -8.39 12.80
C GLN A 71 -14.23 -9.41 11.65
N LEU A 72 -14.40 -8.94 10.43
CA LEU A 72 -14.50 -9.82 9.28
C LEU A 72 -13.09 -10.09 8.71
N PRO A 73 -12.66 -11.37 8.58
CA PRO A 73 -11.41 -11.70 7.88
C PRO A 73 -11.46 -11.19 6.44
N LYS A 74 -10.34 -10.62 5.97
CA LYS A 74 -10.22 -10.10 4.61
C LYS A 74 -9.35 -11.02 3.76
N ASN A 75 -9.85 -11.36 2.56
CA ASN A 75 -9.16 -12.21 1.59
C ASN A 75 -8.48 -11.38 0.49
N GLY A 76 -7.69 -10.37 0.88
CA GLY A 76 -6.90 -9.55 -0.03
C GLY A 76 -7.70 -8.46 -0.75
N LEU A 77 -7.13 -8.02 -1.86
CA LEU A 77 -7.67 -6.97 -2.73
C LEU A 77 -8.14 -7.59 -4.05
N ARG A 78 -9.21 -7.05 -4.62
CA ARG A 78 -9.77 -7.50 -5.90
C ARG A 78 -10.19 -6.31 -6.74
N PHE A 79 -9.93 -6.37 -8.05
CA PHE A 79 -10.14 -5.27 -8.99
C PHE A 79 -10.92 -5.78 -10.20
N PHE A 80 -11.97 -5.05 -10.56
CA PHE A 80 -12.84 -5.32 -11.69
C PHE A 80 -12.79 -4.17 -12.68
N PHE A 81 -12.63 -4.48 -13.97
CA PHE A 81 -12.43 -3.49 -15.03
C PHE A 81 -13.63 -3.53 -15.97
N ASP A 82 -14.30 -2.38 -16.09
CA ASP A 82 -15.48 -2.21 -16.95
C ASP A 82 -15.09 -1.65 -18.32
N ASN A 83 -15.96 -1.76 -19.30
CA ASN A 83 -15.81 -1.11 -20.59
C ASN A 83 -16.05 0.41 -20.49
N GLU A 84 -15.82 1.11 -21.60
CA GLU A 84 -16.02 2.56 -21.67
C GLU A 84 -17.45 3.00 -21.34
N LYS A 85 -18.46 2.18 -21.71
CA LYS A 85 -19.88 2.45 -21.50
C LYS A 85 -20.37 2.18 -20.08
N LYS A 86 -19.56 1.49 -19.26
CA LYS A 86 -19.88 1.09 -17.87
C LYS A 86 -21.12 0.20 -17.78
N ASP A 87 -21.28 -0.65 -18.79
CA ASP A 87 -22.48 -1.48 -18.98
C ASP A 87 -22.23 -3.00 -18.97
N LEU A 88 -21.01 -3.43 -18.64
CA LEU A 88 -20.73 -4.85 -18.43
C LEU A 88 -21.42 -5.34 -17.16
N PRO A 89 -22.04 -6.53 -17.20
CA PRO A 89 -22.42 -7.22 -15.98
C PRO A 89 -21.14 -7.67 -15.25
N LEU A 90 -21.20 -7.75 -13.94
CA LEU A 90 -20.02 -8.09 -13.09
C LEU A 90 -19.27 -9.34 -13.59
N THR A 91 -20.00 -10.37 -14.05
CA THR A 91 -19.42 -11.64 -14.54
C THR A 91 -18.62 -11.51 -15.83
N LYS A 92 -18.80 -10.43 -16.58
CA LYS A 92 -18.08 -10.16 -17.84
C LYS A 92 -16.93 -9.19 -17.67
N MET A 93 -16.85 -8.48 -16.56
CA MET A 93 -15.71 -7.60 -16.28
C MET A 93 -14.42 -8.41 -16.18
N SER A 94 -13.32 -7.84 -16.64
CA SER A 94 -11.99 -8.39 -16.38
C SER A 94 -11.64 -8.23 -14.92
N GLU A 95 -10.93 -9.20 -14.35
CA GLU A 95 -10.71 -9.31 -12.91
C GLU A 95 -9.24 -9.58 -12.58
N ILE A 96 -8.71 -8.85 -11.60
CA ILE A 96 -7.44 -9.15 -10.94
C ILE A 96 -7.74 -9.46 -9.46
N GLY A 97 -7.25 -10.58 -8.94
CA GLY A 97 -7.43 -10.94 -7.54
C GLY A 97 -6.83 -12.29 -7.23
N SER A 98 -6.83 -12.68 -5.96
CA SER A 98 -6.35 -14.00 -5.55
C SER A 98 -7.41 -15.06 -5.74
N ASP A 99 -7.01 -16.27 -6.14
CA ASP A 99 -7.82 -17.49 -6.12
C ASP A 99 -7.51 -18.37 -4.88
N HIS A 100 -6.59 -17.94 -4.02
CA HIS A 100 -6.18 -18.60 -2.78
C HIS A 100 -6.36 -17.72 -1.57
N MET A 101 -6.35 -18.31 -0.38
CA MET A 101 -6.29 -17.59 0.88
C MET A 101 -4.96 -16.83 0.98
N PRO A 102 -4.96 -15.61 1.52
CA PRO A 102 -3.72 -14.86 1.75
C PRO A 102 -2.85 -15.53 2.82
N TYR A 103 -1.53 -15.47 2.66
CA TYR A 103 -0.58 -16.02 3.65
C TYR A 103 -0.59 -15.27 4.99
N HIS A 104 -0.80 -13.97 4.94
CA HIS A 104 -0.88 -13.12 6.11
C HIS A 104 -2.31 -12.62 6.30
N PRO A 105 -2.83 -12.62 7.54
CA PRO A 105 -4.18 -12.16 7.80
C PRO A 105 -4.32 -10.67 7.54
N SER A 106 -5.50 -10.27 7.11
CA SER A 106 -5.99 -8.89 7.13
C SER A 106 -7.48 -8.90 7.50
N PHE A 107 -8.03 -7.74 7.82
CA PHE A 107 -9.40 -7.64 8.33
C PHE A 107 -10.15 -6.47 7.70
N GLN A 108 -11.46 -6.64 7.55
CA GLN A 108 -12.42 -5.57 7.37
C GLN A 108 -12.96 -5.19 8.75
N LEU A 109 -12.78 -3.95 9.15
CA LEU A 109 -13.06 -3.49 10.50
C LEU A 109 -14.39 -2.73 10.55
N GLU A 110 -15.32 -3.16 11.36
CA GLU A 110 -16.40 -2.30 11.81
C GLU A 110 -15.80 -1.31 12.84
N ARG A 111 -15.40 -0.15 12.33
CA ARG A 111 -14.54 0.81 13.03
C ARG A 111 -15.15 1.41 14.29
N ALA A 112 -16.45 1.71 14.26
CA ALA A 112 -17.13 2.30 15.41
C ALA A 112 -17.18 1.31 16.57
N ARG A 113 -17.46 0.04 16.29
CA ARG A 113 -17.42 -1.04 17.27
C ARG A 113 -16.02 -1.25 17.82
N LEU A 114 -15.02 -1.36 16.94
CA LEU A 114 -13.63 -1.56 17.35
C LEU A 114 -13.15 -0.44 18.29
N GLU A 115 -13.44 0.82 17.97
CA GLU A 115 -13.01 1.95 18.78
C GLU A 115 -13.71 1.99 20.15
N ARG A 116 -15.01 1.65 20.24
CA ARG A 116 -15.71 1.50 21.52
C ARG A 116 -15.11 0.39 22.38
N ASP A 117 -14.91 -0.77 21.79
CA ASP A 117 -14.38 -1.94 22.50
C ASP A 117 -12.92 -1.70 22.94
N LEU A 118 -12.11 -1.01 22.14
CA LEU A 118 -10.73 -0.63 22.48
C LEU A 118 -10.67 0.32 23.68
N ILE A 119 -11.58 1.26 23.81
CA ILE A 119 -11.64 2.14 24.97
C ILE A 119 -11.79 1.32 26.26
N GLU A 120 -12.71 0.36 26.26
CA GLU A 120 -12.93 -0.48 27.45
C GLU A 120 -11.75 -1.45 27.69
N MET A 121 -11.20 -2.05 26.65
CA MET A 121 -10.01 -2.89 26.75
C MET A 121 -8.78 -2.11 27.25
N ASN A 122 -8.65 -0.85 26.88
CA ASN A 122 -7.56 0.02 27.32
C ASN A 122 -7.74 0.46 28.78
N ARG A 123 -8.96 0.78 29.19
CA ARG A 123 -9.28 1.04 30.60
C ARG A 123 -8.95 -0.18 31.50
N ALA A 124 -9.27 -1.38 31.02
CA ALA A 124 -9.02 -2.63 31.72
C ALA A 124 -7.53 -2.90 32.00
N ILE A 125 -6.62 -2.37 31.18
CA ILE A 125 -5.17 -2.47 31.40
C ILE A 125 -4.56 -1.23 32.08
N GLY A 126 -5.40 -0.34 32.60
CA GLY A 126 -4.97 0.80 33.43
C GLY A 126 -4.60 2.06 32.67
N ILE A 127 -5.18 2.27 31.47
CA ILE A 127 -5.10 3.54 30.74
C ILE A 127 -6.27 4.42 31.18
N ASP A 128 -6.00 5.68 31.54
CA ASP A 128 -7.03 6.66 31.91
C ASP A 128 -7.64 7.24 30.60
N VAL A 129 -8.85 6.82 30.23
CA VAL A 129 -9.55 7.30 29.03
C VAL A 129 -10.74 8.16 29.46
N GLN A 130 -10.67 9.46 29.17
CA GLN A 130 -11.68 10.46 29.50
C GLN A 130 -12.48 10.85 28.25
N LEU A 131 -13.77 10.51 28.24
CA LEU A 131 -14.73 10.93 27.20
C LEU A 131 -15.37 12.26 27.59
N GLY A 132 -15.83 13.04 26.61
CA GLY A 132 -16.37 14.39 26.84
C GLY A 132 -15.31 15.39 27.32
N ALA A 133 -14.03 15.04 27.17
CA ALA A 133 -12.88 15.85 27.62
C ALA A 133 -12.29 16.62 26.42
N LYS A 134 -12.85 17.79 26.15
CA LYS A 134 -12.46 18.65 25.02
C LYS A 134 -11.22 19.45 25.34
N VAL A 135 -10.11 19.15 24.69
CA VAL A 135 -8.89 19.94 24.79
C VAL A 135 -9.13 21.35 24.25
N THR A 136 -8.86 22.34 25.09
CA THR A 136 -9.08 23.77 24.79
C THR A 136 -7.77 24.56 24.68
N ASP A 137 -6.70 24.14 25.35
CA ASP A 137 -5.38 24.74 25.23
C ASP A 137 -4.24 23.74 25.46
N LEU A 138 -3.07 24.08 24.91
CA LEU A 138 -1.82 23.32 25.03
C LEU A 138 -0.67 24.29 25.30
N ALA A 139 0.08 24.10 26.37
CA ALA A 139 1.37 24.76 26.58
C ALA A 139 2.48 23.73 26.39
N ILE A 140 3.18 23.83 25.26
CA ILE A 140 4.29 22.93 24.92
C ILE A 140 5.58 23.48 25.52
N ASP A 141 6.20 22.70 26.41
CA ASP A 141 7.49 23.00 27.04
C ASP A 141 8.37 21.74 26.97
N GLY A 142 9.26 21.72 26.01
CA GLY A 142 10.16 20.57 25.77
C GLY A 142 11.23 20.38 26.84
N GLU A 143 11.53 21.37 27.66
CA GLU A 143 12.54 21.27 28.71
C GLU A 143 11.99 20.72 30.02
N ARG A 144 10.73 21.08 30.37
CA ARG A 144 10.13 20.74 31.66
C ARG A 144 9.00 19.72 31.51
N SER A 145 7.80 20.21 31.32
CA SER A 145 6.59 19.39 31.12
C SER A 145 5.53 20.22 30.40
N HIS A 146 4.79 19.56 29.52
CA HIS A 146 3.64 20.19 28.87
C HIS A 146 2.48 20.36 29.85
N THR A 147 1.65 21.36 29.56
CA THR A 147 0.35 21.51 30.22
C THR A 147 -0.74 21.35 29.16
N VAL A 148 -1.67 20.43 29.42
CA VAL A 148 -2.85 20.21 28.59
C VAL A 148 -4.06 20.69 29.37
N THR A 149 -4.78 21.67 28.81
CA THR A 149 -6.03 22.19 29.37
C THR A 149 -7.20 21.60 28.60
N TYR A 150 -8.15 21.06 29.32
CA TYR A 150 -9.38 20.52 28.74
C TYR A 150 -10.61 20.89 29.56
N GLU A 151 -11.76 20.87 28.91
CA GLU A 151 -13.07 21.09 29.53
C GLU A 151 -13.85 19.78 29.55
N GLN A 152 -14.42 19.41 30.69
CA GLN A 152 -15.23 18.22 30.86
C GLN A 152 -16.37 18.51 31.83
N GLY A 153 -17.61 18.25 31.43
CA GLY A 153 -18.79 18.54 32.26
C GLY A 153 -18.95 20.02 32.66
N GLY A 154 -18.44 20.94 31.83
CA GLY A 154 -18.45 22.39 32.10
C GLY A 154 -17.29 22.87 33.00
N GLU A 155 -16.46 21.97 33.50
CA GLU A 155 -15.30 22.33 34.33
C GLU A 155 -14.01 22.32 33.49
N LYS A 156 -13.22 23.40 33.64
CA LYS A 156 -11.89 23.49 33.09
C LYS A 156 -10.88 22.81 33.97
N ARG A 157 -10.06 21.91 33.40
CA ARG A 157 -9.06 21.11 34.11
C ARG A 157 -7.71 21.20 33.40
N ASP A 158 -6.63 21.21 34.22
CA ASP A 158 -5.26 21.19 33.73
C ASP A 158 -4.55 19.90 34.18
N VAL A 159 -3.80 19.29 33.27
CA VAL A 159 -2.90 18.16 33.55
C VAL A 159 -1.51 18.47 33.01
N ARG A 160 -0.49 17.92 33.68
CA ARG A 160 0.90 17.97 33.20
C ARG A 160 1.27 16.64 32.57
N CYS A 161 2.14 16.69 31.56
CA CYS A 161 2.71 15.47 31.01
C CYS A 161 4.11 15.69 30.43
N ARG A 162 4.85 14.60 30.30
CA ARG A 162 6.16 14.60 29.68
C ARG A 162 6.06 14.59 28.16
N TRP A 163 5.13 13.80 27.60
CA TRP A 163 4.86 13.71 26.17
C TRP A 163 3.42 14.04 25.83
N VAL A 164 3.24 14.76 24.71
CA VAL A 164 1.93 14.97 24.06
C VAL A 164 1.90 14.29 22.72
N CYS A 165 0.96 13.38 22.51
CA CYS A 165 0.74 12.71 21.23
C CYS A 165 -0.58 13.16 20.61
N ASP A 166 -0.53 13.76 19.42
CA ASP A 166 -1.73 14.20 18.71
C ASP A 166 -2.27 13.08 17.82
N ALA A 167 -3.41 12.53 18.21
CA ALA A 167 -4.22 11.56 17.50
C ALA A 167 -5.62 12.14 17.17
N SER A 168 -5.76 13.48 17.15
CA SER A 168 -7.03 14.18 16.96
C SER A 168 -7.55 14.17 15.52
N GLY A 169 -6.89 13.41 14.63
CA GLY A 169 -7.25 13.32 13.23
C GLY A 169 -7.14 14.68 12.53
N ARG A 170 -8.06 15.00 11.65
CA ARG A 170 -8.07 16.27 10.88
C ARG A 170 -8.23 17.54 11.73
N ARG A 171 -8.46 17.41 13.04
CA ARG A 171 -8.42 18.56 13.96
C ARG A 171 -7.02 19.11 14.16
N GLN A 172 -5.98 18.26 14.15
CA GLN A 172 -4.57 18.63 14.16
C GLN A 172 -4.22 19.62 15.29
N LEU A 173 -4.57 19.26 16.52
CA LEU A 173 -4.55 20.19 17.67
C LEU A 173 -3.14 20.74 17.96
N VAL A 174 -2.12 19.87 18.00
CA VAL A 174 -0.73 20.29 18.24
C VAL A 174 -0.18 21.15 17.09
N VAL A 175 -0.41 20.72 15.85
CA VAL A 175 0.06 21.43 14.64
C VAL A 175 -0.51 22.84 14.60
N ARG A 176 -1.81 22.99 14.84
CA ARG A 176 -2.50 24.29 14.84
C ARG A 176 -2.04 25.16 16.00
N LYS A 177 -1.89 24.60 17.20
CA LYS A 177 -1.42 25.36 18.36
C LYS A 177 -0.01 25.92 18.17
N LEU A 178 0.87 25.13 17.54
CA LEU A 178 2.25 25.52 17.26
C LEU A 178 2.41 26.38 16.00
N GLY A 179 1.33 26.68 15.29
CA GLY A 179 1.37 27.41 14.01
C GLY A 179 2.17 26.70 12.93
N ARG A 180 2.29 25.36 13.01
CA ARG A 180 3.01 24.57 12.01
C ARG A 180 2.19 24.46 10.71
N LYS A 181 2.91 24.31 9.61
CA LYS A 181 2.29 24.26 8.28
C LYS A 181 1.65 22.89 8.02
N VAL A 182 0.38 22.91 7.64
CA VAL A 182 -0.29 21.79 6.98
C VAL A 182 -0.31 22.08 5.48
N THR A 183 0.34 21.24 4.70
CA THR A 183 0.43 21.40 3.25
C THR A 183 -0.59 20.49 2.56
N LYS A 184 -1.49 21.10 1.79
CA LYS A 184 -2.35 20.37 0.88
C LYS A 184 -1.50 19.76 -0.22
N GLU A 185 -1.62 18.45 -0.46
CA GLU A 185 -0.89 17.80 -1.54
C GLU A 185 -1.47 18.19 -2.90
N THR A 186 -0.64 18.76 -3.75
CA THR A 186 -1.05 19.24 -5.07
C THR A 186 -0.81 18.24 -6.20
N ARG A 187 0.05 17.23 -5.95
CA ARG A 187 0.33 16.15 -6.90
C ARG A 187 -0.79 15.11 -6.96
N LEU A 188 -1.75 15.17 -6.04
CA LEU A 188 -2.88 14.27 -5.92
C LEU A 188 -4.12 15.05 -5.47
N ASN A 189 -5.01 15.34 -6.42
CA ASN A 189 -6.21 16.17 -6.18
C ASN A 189 -7.48 15.33 -6.13
N THR A 190 -7.56 14.45 -5.12
CA THR A 190 -8.67 13.50 -4.98
C THR A 190 -9.70 13.92 -3.93
N ALA A 191 -10.93 13.48 -4.15
CA ALA A 191 -12.05 13.58 -3.24
C ALA A 191 -12.76 12.23 -3.11
N ALA A 192 -13.56 12.07 -2.06
CA ALA A 192 -14.30 10.83 -1.80
C ALA A 192 -15.70 11.09 -1.29
N GLY A 193 -16.62 10.18 -1.65
CA GLY A 193 -17.94 10.05 -1.06
C GLY A 193 -18.23 8.58 -0.78
N TRP A 194 -18.90 8.28 0.34
CA TRP A 194 -19.21 6.89 0.70
C TRP A 194 -20.43 6.81 1.60
N GLY A 195 -21.07 5.63 1.57
CA GLY A 195 -22.17 5.28 2.46
C GLY A 195 -22.11 3.84 2.90
N ARG A 196 -22.84 3.51 3.97
CA ARG A 196 -23.03 2.12 4.40
C ARG A 196 -24.43 1.66 4.05
N TYR A 197 -24.54 0.39 3.69
CA TYR A 197 -25.77 -0.22 3.18
C TYR A 197 -25.93 -1.64 3.72
N TRP A 198 -27.15 -1.98 4.10
CA TRP A 198 -27.60 -3.36 4.36
C TRP A 198 -28.11 -4.00 3.07
N ASN A 199 -28.12 -5.33 3.02
CA ASN A 199 -28.68 -6.12 1.92
C ASN A 199 -28.04 -5.83 0.55
N VAL A 200 -26.77 -5.48 0.51
CA VAL A 200 -25.99 -5.43 -0.75
C VAL A 200 -25.72 -6.86 -1.20
N ALA A 201 -25.92 -7.16 -2.48
CA ALA A 201 -25.71 -8.52 -3.00
C ALA A 201 -24.26 -8.99 -2.81
N GLY A 202 -24.09 -10.18 -2.27
CA GLY A 202 -22.77 -10.79 -2.10
C GLY A 202 -22.18 -11.24 -3.45
N LEU A 203 -20.90 -10.95 -3.68
CA LEU A 203 -20.22 -11.35 -4.92
C LEU A 203 -20.19 -12.88 -5.11
N ASP A 204 -20.16 -13.66 -4.02
CA ASP A 204 -20.17 -15.13 -4.07
C ASP A 204 -21.57 -15.71 -4.34
N ALA A 205 -22.62 -14.89 -4.27
CA ALA A 205 -24.00 -15.31 -4.61
C ALA A 205 -24.23 -15.42 -6.13
N VAL A 206 -23.35 -14.89 -6.95
CA VAL A 206 -23.44 -14.94 -8.41
C VAL A 206 -23.33 -16.39 -8.89
N GLN A 207 -24.33 -16.85 -9.66
CA GLN A 207 -24.50 -18.27 -10.04
C GLN A 207 -23.84 -18.66 -11.37
N ASP A 208 -23.13 -17.75 -12.04
CA ASP A 208 -22.44 -18.06 -13.31
C ASP A 208 -21.30 -19.06 -13.09
N PRO A 209 -21.32 -20.26 -13.73
CA PRO A 209 -20.31 -21.30 -13.53
C PRO A 209 -18.91 -20.88 -13.97
N ALA A 210 -18.77 -20.10 -15.05
CA ALA A 210 -17.48 -19.62 -15.56
C ALA A 210 -16.89 -18.59 -14.59
N TRP A 211 -17.72 -17.71 -14.04
CA TRP A 211 -17.34 -16.76 -12.99
C TRP A 211 -16.85 -17.50 -11.72
N ARG A 212 -17.60 -18.47 -11.24
CA ARG A 212 -17.25 -19.24 -10.02
C ARG A 212 -15.99 -20.07 -10.19
N SER A 213 -15.72 -20.56 -11.40
CA SER A 213 -14.53 -21.39 -11.65
C SER A 213 -13.20 -20.62 -11.57
N ARG A 214 -13.21 -19.31 -11.71
CA ARG A 214 -12.00 -18.45 -11.62
C ARG A 214 -11.46 -18.37 -10.19
N VAL A 215 -12.34 -18.46 -9.18
CA VAL A 215 -11.97 -18.34 -7.76
C VAL A 215 -12.61 -19.47 -6.98
N ARG A 216 -11.81 -20.50 -6.66
CA ARG A 216 -12.29 -21.74 -6.02
C ARG A 216 -11.88 -21.88 -4.56
N TYR A 217 -10.76 -21.28 -4.17
CA TYR A 217 -10.12 -21.55 -2.88
C TYR A 217 -10.20 -20.37 -1.91
N THR A 218 -10.93 -19.35 -2.26
CA THR A 218 -11.18 -18.15 -1.45
C THR A 218 -12.55 -17.56 -1.78
N SER A 219 -12.95 -16.50 -1.06
CA SER A 219 -14.21 -15.77 -1.25
C SER A 219 -13.92 -14.41 -1.90
N ARG A 220 -14.64 -14.06 -2.97
CA ARG A 220 -14.65 -12.69 -3.52
C ARG A 220 -15.30 -11.71 -2.57
N HIS A 221 -16.39 -12.14 -1.94
CA HIS A 221 -17.12 -11.27 -1.01
C HIS A 221 -16.23 -10.77 0.12
N LEU A 222 -15.36 -11.62 0.67
CA LEU A 222 -14.44 -11.24 1.76
C LEU A 222 -13.25 -10.38 1.33
N SER A 223 -13.07 -10.11 0.04
CA SER A 223 -12.04 -9.16 -0.42
C SER A 223 -12.50 -7.71 -0.28
N THR A 224 -11.56 -6.76 -0.27
CA THR A 224 -11.90 -5.38 -0.65
C THR A 224 -12.05 -5.34 -2.17
N ASN A 225 -13.27 -5.15 -2.64
CA ASN A 225 -13.61 -5.20 -4.05
C ASN A 225 -13.58 -3.79 -4.64
N HIS A 226 -12.79 -3.59 -5.70
CA HIS A 226 -12.63 -2.31 -6.37
C HIS A 226 -13.17 -2.41 -7.79
N MET A 227 -14.13 -1.55 -8.16
CA MET A 227 -14.55 -1.35 -9.54
C MET A 227 -13.72 -0.21 -10.12
N MET A 228 -12.94 -0.50 -11.17
CA MET A 228 -11.87 0.33 -11.68
C MET A 228 -12.30 1.09 -12.94
N TYR A 229 -12.14 2.41 -12.93
CA TYR A 229 -12.56 3.29 -14.01
C TYR A 229 -11.48 4.32 -14.35
N ASP A 230 -11.61 4.99 -15.48
CA ASP A 230 -10.73 6.06 -15.90
C ASP A 230 -10.94 7.30 -15.02
N GLY A 231 -9.98 7.60 -14.14
CA GLY A 231 -10.00 8.75 -13.25
C GLY A 231 -10.71 8.54 -11.91
N TYR A 232 -11.24 7.36 -11.61
CA TYR A 232 -11.87 7.05 -10.33
C TYR A 232 -11.98 5.55 -10.10
N TRP A 233 -12.33 5.16 -8.87
CA TRP A 233 -12.63 3.79 -8.49
C TRP A 233 -13.73 3.76 -7.42
N ILE A 234 -14.50 2.67 -7.42
CA ILE A 234 -15.59 2.44 -6.47
C ILE A 234 -15.21 1.24 -5.61
N TRP A 235 -15.42 1.32 -4.30
CA TRP A 235 -15.22 0.18 -3.42
C TRP A 235 -16.52 -0.46 -2.96
N PHE A 236 -16.45 -1.77 -2.70
CA PHE A 236 -17.40 -2.55 -1.95
C PHE A 236 -16.63 -3.29 -0.87
N ILE A 237 -16.80 -2.89 0.39
CA ILE A 237 -16.10 -3.44 1.56
C ILE A 237 -17.14 -4.07 2.47
N PRO A 238 -17.21 -5.41 2.54
CA PRO A 238 -18.09 -6.09 3.47
C PRO A 238 -17.61 -5.88 4.91
N LEU A 239 -18.55 -5.69 5.81
CA LEU A 239 -18.33 -5.52 7.25
C LEU A 239 -19.05 -6.61 8.01
N ALA A 240 -18.75 -6.81 9.29
CA ALA A 240 -19.46 -7.77 10.13
C ALA A 240 -20.96 -7.39 10.22
N GLY A 241 -21.83 -8.40 10.21
CA GLY A 241 -23.28 -8.23 10.33
C GLY A 241 -24.02 -7.86 9.05
N ASP A 242 -23.50 -8.29 7.88
CA ASP A 242 -24.09 -8.02 6.55
C ASP A 242 -24.16 -6.53 6.14
N LEU A 243 -23.38 -5.71 6.78
CA LEU A 243 -23.21 -4.32 6.40
C LEU A 243 -22.15 -4.20 5.30
N MET A 244 -22.38 -3.36 4.30
CA MET A 244 -21.43 -3.08 3.23
C MET A 244 -21.10 -1.60 3.19
N SER A 245 -19.80 -1.28 3.24
CA SER A 245 -19.32 0.07 2.91
C SER A 245 -19.15 0.19 1.41
N VAL A 246 -19.79 1.18 0.79
CA VAL A 246 -19.71 1.48 -0.65
C VAL A 246 -19.26 2.92 -0.81
N GLY A 247 -18.26 3.16 -1.65
CA GLY A 247 -17.81 4.53 -1.85
C GLY A 247 -17.03 4.71 -3.15
N VAL A 248 -16.74 5.97 -3.45
CA VAL A 248 -15.97 6.37 -4.63
C VAL A 248 -14.86 7.32 -4.24
N VAL A 249 -13.69 7.12 -4.84
CA VAL A 249 -12.62 8.12 -4.87
C VAL A 249 -12.38 8.52 -6.32
N TYR A 250 -12.26 9.81 -6.54
CA TYR A 250 -12.11 10.35 -7.89
C TYR A 250 -11.06 11.47 -7.94
N ASP A 251 -10.37 11.53 -9.07
CA ASP A 251 -9.47 12.62 -9.43
C ASP A 251 -10.31 13.80 -9.95
N LYS A 252 -10.27 14.92 -9.23
CA LYS A 252 -11.05 16.12 -9.58
C LYS A 252 -10.57 16.80 -10.84
N ASP A 253 -9.28 16.67 -11.16
CA ASP A 253 -8.73 17.27 -12.38
C ASP A 253 -9.23 16.54 -13.64
N ARG A 254 -9.69 15.28 -13.48
CA ARG A 254 -10.21 14.47 -14.58
C ARG A 254 -11.73 14.37 -14.61
N ILE A 255 -12.35 14.18 -13.46
CA ILE A 255 -13.81 13.95 -13.34
C ILE A 255 -14.57 15.24 -13.05
N GLY A 256 -13.89 16.26 -12.51
CA GLY A 256 -14.53 17.46 -11.98
C GLY A 256 -15.04 17.26 -10.54
N GLU A 257 -15.69 18.29 -10.03
CA GLU A 257 -16.33 18.23 -8.70
C GLU A 257 -17.66 17.49 -8.78
N MET A 258 -17.83 16.45 -7.96
CA MET A 258 -19.11 15.78 -7.80
C MET A 258 -19.90 16.40 -6.63
N PRO A 259 -21.22 16.58 -6.75
CA PRO A 259 -22.05 16.99 -5.63
C PRO A 259 -21.93 16.00 -4.47
N ARG A 260 -21.71 16.53 -3.26
CA ARG A 260 -21.50 15.73 -2.05
C ARG A 260 -22.79 15.55 -1.27
N THR A 261 -23.82 15.05 -1.96
CA THR A 261 -25.09 14.65 -1.36
C THR A 261 -25.29 13.15 -1.54
N LYS A 262 -26.07 12.55 -0.67
CA LYS A 262 -26.45 11.14 -0.76
C LYS A 262 -27.06 10.81 -2.15
N GLU A 263 -27.96 11.63 -2.61
CA GLU A 263 -28.72 11.42 -3.85
C GLU A 263 -27.79 11.44 -5.08
N ALA A 264 -26.84 12.39 -5.12
CA ALA A 264 -25.87 12.48 -6.19
C ALA A 264 -24.91 11.28 -6.16
N PHE A 265 -24.47 10.88 -4.97
CA PHE A 265 -23.63 9.71 -4.77
C PHE A 265 -24.33 8.43 -5.24
N GLU A 266 -25.55 8.16 -4.78
CA GLU A 266 -26.31 6.96 -5.20
C GLU A 266 -26.58 6.94 -6.70
N THR A 267 -26.93 8.09 -7.29
CA THR A 267 -27.13 8.23 -8.73
C THR A 267 -25.84 7.87 -9.49
N PHE A 268 -24.70 8.38 -9.02
CA PHE A 268 -23.41 8.08 -9.62
C PHE A 268 -23.07 6.58 -9.51
N ILE A 269 -23.14 5.99 -8.33
CA ILE A 269 -22.85 4.54 -8.13
C ILE A 269 -23.75 3.67 -9.01
N LYS A 270 -25.07 3.95 -9.03
CA LYS A 270 -26.06 3.19 -9.80
C LYS A 270 -26.03 3.45 -11.31
N SER A 271 -25.30 4.45 -11.78
CA SER A 271 -25.05 4.65 -13.22
C SER A 271 -24.17 3.57 -13.84
N HIS A 272 -23.44 2.81 -13.02
CA HIS A 272 -22.62 1.67 -13.42
C HIS A 272 -23.44 0.38 -13.30
N ARG A 273 -23.51 -0.41 -14.35
CA ARG A 273 -24.36 -1.62 -14.37
C ARG A 273 -24.03 -2.59 -13.25
N SER A 274 -22.76 -2.97 -13.10
CA SER A 274 -22.32 -3.92 -12.08
C SER A 274 -22.64 -3.43 -10.66
N SER A 275 -22.39 -2.15 -10.37
CA SER A 275 -22.70 -1.56 -9.07
C SER A 275 -24.21 -1.47 -8.83
N ARG A 276 -24.99 -1.13 -9.85
CA ARG A 276 -26.45 -1.10 -9.76
C ARG A 276 -27.03 -2.50 -9.46
N GLU A 277 -26.52 -3.54 -10.13
CA GLU A 277 -26.92 -4.93 -9.88
C GLU A 277 -26.60 -5.37 -8.45
N LEU A 278 -25.42 -5.03 -7.92
CA LEU A 278 -25.03 -5.33 -6.53
C LEU A 278 -25.88 -4.57 -5.50
N MET A 279 -26.31 -3.37 -5.82
CA MET A 279 -27.09 -2.51 -4.92
C MET A 279 -28.61 -2.66 -5.10
N GLU A 280 -29.08 -3.62 -5.90
CA GLU A 280 -30.49 -3.93 -6.01
C GLU A 280 -31.01 -4.46 -4.66
N GLY A 281 -31.96 -3.75 -4.06
CA GLY A 281 -32.46 -4.10 -2.71
C GLY A 281 -31.62 -3.58 -1.54
N ALA A 282 -30.54 -2.85 -1.79
CA ALA A 282 -29.73 -2.26 -0.72
C ALA A 282 -30.52 -1.23 0.09
N VAL A 283 -30.40 -1.31 1.41
CA VAL A 283 -31.01 -0.38 2.38
C VAL A 283 -29.94 0.55 2.92
N PHE A 284 -30.17 1.84 2.77
CA PHE A 284 -29.25 2.89 3.18
C PHE A 284 -29.13 2.99 4.71
N GLU A 285 -27.93 3.13 5.22
CA GLU A 285 -27.62 3.41 6.61
C GLU A 285 -27.15 4.84 6.81
N ASP A 286 -26.01 5.24 6.23
CA ASP A 286 -25.44 6.58 6.38
C ASP A 286 -24.58 7.00 5.17
N TYR A 287 -24.22 8.29 5.11
CA TYR A 287 -23.40 8.88 4.04
C TYR A 287 -22.45 9.95 4.57
N GLN A 288 -21.24 9.97 4.02
CA GLN A 288 -20.20 10.97 4.29
C GLN A 288 -19.37 11.27 3.04
N GLY A 289 -18.55 12.34 3.10
CA GLY A 289 -17.61 12.65 2.03
C GLY A 289 -16.56 13.67 2.42
N TYR A 290 -15.41 13.60 1.73
CA TYR A 290 -14.33 14.57 1.84
C TYR A 290 -14.05 15.25 0.50
N ALA A 291 -14.00 16.58 0.51
CA ALA A 291 -13.73 17.40 -0.67
C ALA A 291 -12.25 17.34 -1.10
N HIS A 292 -11.36 16.94 -0.21
CA HIS A 292 -9.93 16.82 -0.46
C HIS A 292 -9.35 15.81 0.51
N LEU A 293 -8.58 14.87 -0.03
CA LEU A 293 -8.03 13.78 0.76
C LEU A 293 -6.60 14.08 1.23
N ALA A 294 -5.68 14.34 0.31
CA ALA A 294 -4.25 14.30 0.55
C ALA A 294 -3.67 15.58 1.17
N TYR A 295 -2.96 15.42 2.28
CA TYR A 295 -2.22 16.49 2.95
C TYR A 295 -1.12 15.92 3.86
N TYR A 296 -0.17 16.75 4.26
CA TYR A 296 0.89 16.40 5.20
C TYR A 296 1.36 17.62 6.02
N THR A 297 2.04 17.32 7.12
CA THR A 297 2.71 18.31 7.96
C THR A 297 4.23 18.31 7.70
N ASP A 298 4.89 19.42 8.03
CA ASP A 298 6.34 19.54 7.86
C ASP A 298 7.15 18.72 8.86
N THR A 299 6.60 18.45 10.03
CA THR A 299 7.24 17.72 11.14
C THR A 299 6.24 16.74 11.74
N PHE A 300 6.65 15.50 11.96
CA PHE A 300 5.83 14.46 12.56
C PHE A 300 6.17 14.20 14.03
N PHE A 301 7.46 14.29 14.36
CA PHE A 301 7.99 14.01 15.70
C PHE A 301 8.97 15.10 16.10
N SER A 302 8.91 15.57 17.36
CA SER A 302 9.74 16.68 17.83
C SER A 302 10.54 16.32 19.08
N GLY A 303 11.75 16.88 19.16
CA GLY A 303 12.57 16.87 20.37
C GLY A 303 11.95 17.60 21.56
N ASP A 304 10.96 18.46 21.32
CA ASP A 304 10.12 19.05 22.35
C ASP A 304 9.07 18.08 22.91
N ARG A 305 9.25 16.77 22.75
CA ARG A 305 8.41 15.70 23.30
C ARG A 305 6.94 15.77 22.88
N TRP A 306 6.72 16.06 21.61
CA TRP A 306 5.40 15.87 21.00
C TRP A 306 5.53 15.09 19.69
N GLY A 307 4.44 14.40 19.33
CA GLY A 307 4.39 13.67 18.06
C GLY A 307 2.98 13.48 17.54
N LEU A 308 2.89 13.17 16.25
CA LEU A 308 1.64 13.04 15.50
C LEU A 308 1.43 11.59 15.07
N THR A 309 0.19 11.12 15.11
CA THR A 309 -0.19 9.82 14.57
C THR A 309 -1.51 9.90 13.80
N GLY A 310 -1.65 9.02 12.81
CA GLY A 310 -2.81 9.01 11.93
C GLY A 310 -2.98 10.31 11.16
N GLU A 311 -4.22 10.72 10.94
CA GLU A 311 -4.57 11.92 10.16
C GLU A 311 -4.16 13.25 10.82
N ALA A 312 -3.66 13.23 12.06
CA ALA A 312 -3.07 14.42 12.64
C ALA A 312 -1.75 14.81 11.96
N GLY A 313 -1.01 13.85 11.41
CA GLY A 313 0.25 14.06 10.70
C GLY A 313 0.12 14.16 9.18
N ALA A 314 -0.57 13.19 8.56
CA ALA A 314 -0.70 13.10 7.12
C ALA A 314 -1.87 12.20 6.72
N PHE A 315 -2.39 12.42 5.52
CA PHE A 315 -3.30 11.53 4.83
C PHE A 315 -3.01 11.56 3.32
N LEU A 316 -3.25 10.45 2.64
CA LEU A 316 -3.15 10.33 1.20
C LEU A 316 -4.49 9.87 0.61
N ASP A 317 -4.46 8.80 -0.13
CA ASP A 317 -5.58 8.15 -0.79
C ASP A 317 -5.91 6.82 -0.10
N PRO A 318 -7.17 6.43 0.04
CA PRO A 318 -7.52 5.15 0.66
C PRO A 318 -7.26 3.93 -0.24
N PHE A 319 -6.85 4.12 -1.49
CA PHE A 319 -6.53 3.04 -2.40
C PHE A 319 -5.40 2.17 -1.84
N TYR A 320 -5.56 0.87 -1.83
CA TYR A 320 -4.73 -0.11 -1.13
C TYR A 320 -4.76 -0.03 0.41
N SER A 321 -5.66 0.77 1.01
CA SER A 321 -5.86 0.85 2.47
C SER A 321 -4.62 1.27 3.30
N PRO A 322 -3.81 2.27 2.90
CA PRO A 322 -2.56 2.60 3.58
C PRO A 322 -2.76 3.33 4.92
N GLY A 323 -3.97 3.82 5.22
CA GLY A 323 -4.22 4.66 6.41
C GLY A 323 -3.83 3.97 7.71
N SER A 324 -4.19 2.71 7.90
CA SER A 324 -3.82 1.94 9.08
C SER A 324 -2.33 1.60 9.14
N ASP A 325 -1.66 1.45 8.00
CA ASP A 325 -0.19 1.26 7.95
C ASP A 325 0.57 2.54 8.33
N PHE A 326 0.04 3.71 7.98
CA PHE A 326 0.57 4.99 8.47
C PHE A 326 0.45 5.13 9.98
N ILE A 327 -0.71 4.77 10.54
CA ILE A 327 -0.93 4.72 12.00
C ILE A 327 0.07 3.76 12.65
N THR A 328 0.18 2.55 12.14
CA THR A 328 1.10 1.52 12.63
C THR A 328 2.54 2.03 12.65
N THR A 329 3.00 2.59 11.52
CA THR A 329 4.37 3.13 11.42
C THR A 329 4.59 4.27 12.39
N ALA A 330 3.69 5.25 12.45
CA ALA A 330 3.80 6.38 13.38
C ALA A 330 3.86 5.92 14.84
N ASN A 331 3.02 4.96 15.22
CA ASN A 331 2.96 4.45 16.59
C ASN A 331 4.22 3.67 16.99
N GLU A 332 4.79 2.85 16.10
CA GLU A 332 6.09 2.17 16.31
C GLU A 332 7.21 3.20 16.54
N LEU A 333 7.29 4.22 15.68
CA LEU A 333 8.31 5.26 15.76
C LEU A 333 8.13 6.13 17.02
N LEU A 334 6.90 6.55 17.35
CA LEU A 334 6.58 7.30 18.56
C LEU A 334 6.88 6.50 19.83
N THR A 335 6.48 5.24 19.88
CA THR A 335 6.77 4.38 21.02
C THR A 335 8.27 4.27 21.25
N SER A 336 9.06 4.09 20.20
CA SER A 336 10.52 4.07 20.27
C SER A 336 11.10 5.38 20.83
N LEU A 337 10.61 6.54 20.37
CA LEU A 337 11.07 7.86 20.84
C LEU A 337 10.72 8.08 22.33
N ILE A 338 9.47 7.80 22.70
CA ILE A 338 8.98 7.97 24.07
C ILE A 338 9.79 7.11 25.05
N LEU A 339 9.99 5.83 24.73
CA LEU A 339 10.75 4.91 25.59
C LEU A 339 12.23 5.31 25.67
N THR A 340 12.85 5.75 24.57
CA THR A 340 14.25 6.23 24.55
C THR A 340 14.43 7.48 25.43
N ASP A 341 13.47 8.42 25.35
CA ASP A 341 13.49 9.62 26.20
C ASP A 341 13.28 9.29 27.69
N LEU A 342 12.37 8.37 28.00
CA LEU A 342 12.11 7.91 29.39
C LEU A 342 13.32 7.17 29.99
N ASP A 343 14.09 6.48 29.16
CA ASP A 343 15.35 5.83 29.56
C ASP A 343 16.52 6.85 29.73
N GLY A 344 16.30 8.13 29.45
CA GLY A 344 17.30 9.18 29.59
C GLY A 344 18.40 9.20 28.51
N LYS A 345 18.21 8.49 27.42
CA LYS A 345 19.21 8.33 26.31
C LYS A 345 19.13 9.49 25.32
N LYS A 346 19.59 10.67 25.74
CA LYS A 346 19.41 11.92 24.98
C LYS A 346 20.06 11.92 23.58
N GLU A 347 21.27 11.41 23.45
CA GLU A 347 21.99 11.37 22.16
C GLU A 347 21.29 10.42 21.17
N GLU A 348 20.90 9.23 21.66
CA GLU A 348 20.14 8.28 20.87
C GLU A 348 18.77 8.82 20.47
N LEU A 349 18.10 9.59 21.34
CA LEU A 349 16.83 10.23 21.03
C LEU A 349 16.95 11.22 19.87
N GLN A 350 17.99 12.06 19.87
CA GLN A 350 18.19 13.04 18.79
C GLN A 350 18.39 12.35 17.45
N GLU A 351 19.21 11.31 17.40
CA GLU A 351 19.43 10.54 16.18
C GLU A 351 18.15 9.85 15.71
N ARG A 352 17.40 9.23 16.63
CA ARG A 352 16.10 8.61 16.30
C ARG A 352 15.11 9.62 15.74
N LEU A 353 15.03 10.83 16.29
CA LEU A 353 14.15 11.88 15.78
C LEU A 353 14.42 12.22 14.32
N GLU A 354 15.68 12.38 13.95
CA GLU A 354 16.08 12.67 12.57
C GLU A 354 15.71 11.53 11.62
N LEU A 355 16.12 10.30 11.97
CA LEU A 355 15.87 9.11 11.15
C LEU A 355 14.38 8.77 11.05
N HIS A 356 13.61 8.90 12.14
CA HIS A 356 12.19 8.59 12.15
C HIS A 356 11.38 9.59 11.31
N ASN A 357 11.68 10.90 11.41
CA ASN A 357 11.04 11.90 10.54
C ASN A 357 11.38 11.66 9.06
N ALA A 358 12.65 11.36 8.76
CA ALA A 358 13.08 11.07 7.39
C ALA A 358 12.40 9.80 6.84
N PHE A 359 12.32 8.73 7.63
CA PHE A 359 11.68 7.48 7.23
C PHE A 359 10.17 7.63 7.05
N TYR A 360 9.49 8.34 7.95
CA TYR A 360 8.05 8.58 7.81
C TYR A 360 7.74 9.44 6.57
N ARG A 361 8.60 10.44 6.28
CA ARG A 361 8.53 11.22 5.05
C ARG A 361 8.75 10.35 3.82
N LEU A 362 9.75 9.47 3.83
CA LEU A 362 9.99 8.51 2.75
C LEU A 362 8.77 7.63 2.49
N LYS A 363 8.15 7.10 3.56
CA LYS A 363 6.92 6.31 3.45
C LYS A 363 5.80 7.11 2.78
N TYR A 364 5.60 8.37 3.17
CA TYR A 364 4.63 9.26 2.54
C TYR A 364 4.93 9.45 1.05
N GLU A 365 6.16 9.81 0.70
CA GLU A 365 6.59 10.06 -0.68
C GLU A 365 6.50 8.81 -1.57
N SER A 366 6.89 7.65 -1.05
CA SER A 366 6.79 6.38 -1.78
C SER A 366 5.32 5.97 -2.01
N THR A 367 4.47 6.13 -1.00
CA THR A 367 3.05 5.82 -1.10
C THR A 367 2.32 6.77 -2.07
N LEU A 368 2.64 8.06 -2.04
CA LEU A 368 2.07 9.04 -2.98
C LEU A 368 2.31 8.67 -4.45
N ARG A 369 3.49 8.11 -4.77
CA ARG A 369 3.85 7.69 -6.13
C ARG A 369 3.05 6.51 -6.66
N LEU A 370 2.34 5.78 -5.79
CA LEU A 370 1.39 4.76 -6.23
C LEU A 370 0.11 5.36 -6.83
N TYR A 371 -0.15 6.64 -6.60
CA TYR A 371 -1.39 7.33 -7.00
C TYR A 371 -1.17 8.52 -7.93
N ALA A 372 -0.17 9.34 -7.63
CA ALA A 372 0.11 10.57 -8.38
C ALA A 372 0.31 10.27 -9.87
N LYS A 373 -0.39 11.01 -10.75
CA LYS A 373 -0.42 10.83 -12.21
C LYS A 373 -1.05 9.52 -12.71
N LEU A 374 -1.50 8.61 -11.83
CA LEU A 374 -1.89 7.26 -12.22
C LEU A 374 -3.41 7.01 -12.22
N TYR A 375 -4.22 7.93 -11.71
CA TYR A 375 -5.67 7.84 -11.84
C TYR A 375 -6.16 7.66 -13.29
N PRO A 376 -5.56 8.33 -14.30
CA PRO A 376 -5.94 8.11 -15.70
C PRO A 376 -5.71 6.70 -16.24
N ILE A 377 -4.92 5.85 -15.59
CA ILE A 377 -4.67 4.49 -16.07
C ILE A 377 -5.45 3.41 -15.30
N PHE A 378 -6.17 3.78 -14.26
CA PHE A 378 -6.87 2.82 -13.39
C PHE A 378 -7.97 2.04 -14.11
N GLY A 379 -8.57 2.60 -15.16
CA GLY A 379 -9.62 1.94 -15.94
C GLY A 379 -9.11 0.91 -16.97
N SER A 380 -7.80 0.70 -17.13
CA SER A 380 -7.27 -0.26 -18.11
C SER A 380 -6.72 -1.52 -17.44
N PHE A 381 -7.36 -2.65 -17.66
CA PHE A 381 -6.88 -3.95 -17.18
C PHE A 381 -5.44 -4.24 -17.64
N GLU A 382 -5.13 -3.97 -18.92
CA GLU A 382 -3.82 -4.27 -19.51
C GLU A 382 -2.68 -3.54 -18.80
N ILE A 383 -2.87 -2.26 -18.46
CA ILE A 383 -1.86 -1.49 -17.75
C ILE A 383 -1.85 -1.87 -16.28
N TYR A 384 -3.05 -1.96 -15.70
CA TYR A 384 -3.19 -2.10 -14.26
C TYR A 384 -2.60 -3.42 -13.73
N ARG A 385 -2.68 -4.51 -14.48
CA ARG A 385 -2.08 -5.78 -14.05
C ARG A 385 -0.57 -5.71 -13.87
N LEU A 386 0.15 -4.93 -14.70
CA LEU A 386 1.60 -4.71 -14.54
C LEU A 386 1.89 -3.73 -13.40
N LYS A 387 1.09 -2.67 -13.29
CA LYS A 387 1.15 -1.74 -12.16
C LYS A 387 0.95 -2.47 -10.84
N TYR A 388 -0.08 -3.30 -10.76
CA TYR A 388 -0.41 -4.07 -9.55
C TYR A 388 0.74 -4.99 -9.11
N LEU A 389 1.38 -5.67 -10.05
CA LEU A 389 2.55 -6.49 -9.77
C LEU A 389 3.70 -5.66 -9.16
N LEU A 390 3.97 -4.48 -9.70
CA LEU A 390 4.98 -3.57 -9.18
C LEU A 390 4.61 -3.03 -7.79
N ASP A 391 3.37 -2.59 -7.61
CA ASP A 391 2.87 -2.02 -6.36
C ASP A 391 2.91 -3.04 -5.22
N PHE A 392 2.55 -4.29 -5.49
CA PHE A 392 2.64 -5.38 -4.52
C PHE A 392 4.08 -5.68 -4.11
N ASN A 393 5.00 -5.70 -5.08
CA ASN A 393 6.41 -5.89 -4.76
C ASN A 393 6.99 -4.71 -3.98
N ASN A 394 6.59 -3.47 -4.30
CA ASN A 394 6.92 -2.29 -3.48
C ASN A 394 6.38 -2.43 -2.06
N TYR A 395 5.11 -2.83 -1.91
CA TYR A 395 4.49 -3.01 -0.60
C TYR A 395 5.24 -4.03 0.26
N TYR A 396 5.47 -5.24 -0.26
CA TYR A 396 6.14 -6.28 0.51
C TYR A 396 7.60 -5.94 0.81
N ASN A 397 8.32 -5.31 -0.11
CA ASN A 397 9.73 -4.99 0.08
C ASN A 397 9.98 -3.74 0.94
N LEU A 398 9.17 -2.69 0.74
CA LEU A 398 9.43 -1.38 1.35
C LEU A 398 8.56 -1.09 2.59
N VAL A 399 7.51 -1.87 2.81
CA VAL A 399 6.55 -1.62 3.91
C VAL A 399 6.39 -2.85 4.80
N ALA A 400 5.96 -3.98 4.24
CA ALA A 400 5.62 -5.17 5.03
C ALA A 400 6.86 -5.83 5.65
N TRP A 401 7.90 -6.07 4.85
CA TRP A 401 9.12 -6.69 5.34
C TRP A 401 9.79 -5.88 6.47
N PRO A 402 10.05 -4.55 6.32
CA PRO A 402 10.69 -3.78 7.39
C PRO A 402 9.89 -3.81 8.70
N PHE A 403 8.57 -3.76 8.62
CA PHE A 403 7.72 -3.85 9.80
C PHE A 403 7.77 -5.23 10.45
N MET A 404 7.54 -6.30 9.68
CA MET A 404 7.48 -7.67 10.20
C MET A 404 8.83 -8.18 10.73
N ALA A 405 9.94 -7.62 10.22
CA ALA A 405 11.31 -7.89 10.68
C ALA A 405 11.76 -6.98 11.84
N ASP A 406 10.86 -6.17 12.42
CA ASP A 406 11.14 -5.22 13.51
C ASP A 406 12.26 -4.19 13.16
N LYS A 407 12.38 -3.81 11.86
CA LYS A 407 13.43 -2.90 11.38
C LYS A 407 13.11 -1.42 11.57
N LEU A 408 11.85 -1.05 11.79
CA LEU A 408 11.45 0.36 11.85
C LEU A 408 12.11 1.15 12.99
N THR A 409 12.61 0.47 14.01
CA THR A 409 13.31 1.08 15.14
C THR A 409 14.80 0.75 15.22
N ASP A 410 15.33 0.01 14.24
CA ASP A 410 16.74 -0.31 14.09
C ASP A 410 17.49 0.86 13.40
N ILE A 411 18.23 1.65 14.17
CA ILE A 411 18.95 2.85 13.69
C ILE A 411 19.93 2.53 12.56
N ARG A 412 20.64 1.40 12.63
CA ARG A 412 21.62 1.01 11.61
C ARG A 412 20.93 0.72 10.29
N TRP A 413 19.84 -0.04 10.37
CA TRP A 413 19.04 -0.35 9.19
C TRP A 413 18.42 0.90 8.58
N LEU A 414 17.84 1.80 9.40
CA LEU A 414 17.24 3.06 8.93
C LEU A 414 18.24 3.93 8.16
N ARG A 415 19.48 4.05 8.64
CA ARG A 415 20.52 4.81 7.92
C ARG A 415 20.79 4.24 6.52
N GLU A 416 20.91 2.92 6.40
CA GLU A 416 21.19 2.28 5.11
C GLU A 416 19.98 2.33 4.18
N GLU A 417 18.78 2.13 4.71
CA GLU A 417 17.54 2.22 3.93
C GLU A 417 17.33 3.63 3.37
N LEU A 418 17.58 4.66 4.16
CA LEU A 418 17.45 6.06 3.71
C LEU A 418 18.46 6.41 2.61
N LYS A 419 19.65 5.83 2.59
CA LYS A 419 20.60 5.99 1.46
C LYS A 419 20.08 5.36 0.17
N PHE A 420 19.41 4.22 0.27
CA PHE A 420 18.85 3.51 -0.88
C PHE A 420 17.56 4.15 -1.41
N SER A 421 16.85 4.89 -0.57
CA SER A 421 15.51 5.43 -0.84
C SER A 421 15.43 6.34 -2.07
N ASP A 422 16.49 7.13 -2.35
CA ASP A 422 16.51 8.03 -3.51
C ASP A 422 16.38 7.27 -4.84
N PHE A 423 17.04 6.13 -4.97
CA PHE A 423 16.90 5.28 -6.15
C PHE A 423 15.49 4.71 -6.29
N VAL A 424 14.90 4.28 -5.16
CA VAL A 424 13.52 3.77 -5.14
C VAL A 424 12.53 4.82 -5.60
N LEU A 425 12.58 6.02 -5.03
CA LEU A 425 11.67 7.12 -5.39
C LEU A 425 11.79 7.50 -6.88
N ARG A 426 13.03 7.61 -7.39
CA ARG A 426 13.26 7.90 -8.82
C ARG A 426 12.78 6.77 -9.73
N ALA A 427 12.92 5.51 -9.32
CA ALA A 427 12.42 4.38 -10.09
C ALA A 427 10.88 4.35 -10.09
N GLN A 428 10.23 4.67 -8.97
CA GLN A 428 8.78 4.84 -8.90
C GLN A 428 8.29 5.96 -9.81
N ASP A 429 8.97 7.12 -9.83
CA ASP A 429 8.64 8.24 -10.73
C ASP A 429 8.78 7.83 -12.20
N ALA A 430 9.87 7.16 -12.57
CA ALA A 430 10.11 6.69 -13.94
C ALA A 430 9.03 5.70 -14.39
N MET A 431 8.62 4.78 -13.53
CA MET A 431 7.56 3.82 -13.83
C MET A 431 6.18 4.47 -13.90
N ALA A 432 5.88 5.44 -13.03
CA ALA A 432 4.64 6.21 -13.10
C ALA A 432 4.50 6.97 -14.41
N ASP A 433 5.56 7.66 -14.85
CA ASP A 433 5.59 8.36 -16.13
C ASP A 433 5.46 7.39 -17.32
N LEU A 434 6.06 6.22 -17.24
CA LEU A 434 5.96 5.18 -18.26
C LEU A 434 4.52 4.64 -18.38
N PHE A 435 3.87 4.31 -17.26
CA PHE A 435 2.47 3.86 -17.25
C PHE A 435 1.52 4.94 -17.80
N ALA A 436 1.72 6.21 -17.40
CA ALA A 436 0.91 7.32 -17.90
C ALA A 436 1.03 7.46 -19.44
N ARG A 437 2.26 7.45 -19.96
CA ARG A 437 2.51 7.49 -21.44
C ARG A 437 1.90 6.30 -22.16
N TRP A 438 2.02 5.12 -21.60
CA TRP A 438 1.41 3.92 -22.20
C TRP A 438 -0.12 4.02 -22.23
N GLY A 439 -0.73 4.56 -21.17
CA GLY A 439 -2.17 4.84 -21.14
C GLY A 439 -2.63 5.80 -22.23
N GLU A 440 -1.87 6.87 -22.48
CA GLU A 440 -2.12 7.81 -23.58
C GLU A 440 -1.98 7.14 -24.96
N ASP A 441 -0.97 6.31 -25.15
CA ASP A 441 -0.74 5.57 -26.41
C ASP A 441 -1.92 4.62 -26.68
N LEU A 442 -2.37 3.86 -25.68
CA LEU A 442 -3.52 2.98 -25.82
C LEU A 442 -4.82 3.74 -26.14
N ARG A 443 -5.02 4.92 -25.57
CA ARG A 443 -6.18 5.77 -25.94
C ARG A 443 -6.11 6.23 -27.38
N LYS A 444 -4.96 6.74 -27.83
CA LYS A 444 -4.76 7.16 -29.23
C LYS A 444 -5.02 6.03 -30.23
N LYS A 445 -4.73 4.78 -29.83
CA LYS A 445 -4.98 3.57 -30.64
C LYS A 445 -6.40 3.00 -30.46
N GLY A 446 -7.25 3.56 -29.62
CA GLY A 446 -8.58 3.01 -29.30
C GLY A 446 -8.52 1.67 -28.53
N GLN A 447 -7.43 1.37 -27.86
CA GLN A 447 -7.15 0.09 -27.22
C GLN A 447 -7.19 0.14 -25.69
N TYR A 448 -7.50 1.27 -25.08
CA TYR A 448 -7.45 1.46 -23.63
C TYR A 448 -8.34 0.47 -22.86
N PHE A 449 -9.51 0.14 -23.40
CA PHE A 449 -10.48 -0.80 -22.80
C PHE A 449 -10.49 -2.19 -23.47
N ALA A 450 -9.56 -2.46 -24.39
CA ALA A 450 -9.60 -3.67 -25.22
C ALA A 450 -9.58 -4.99 -24.43
N HIS A 451 -8.96 -4.99 -23.26
CA HIS A 451 -8.84 -6.18 -22.41
C HIS A 451 -9.70 -6.13 -21.13
N ASN A 452 -10.70 -5.25 -21.09
CA ASN A 452 -11.56 -5.09 -19.92
C ASN A 452 -12.73 -6.08 -19.86
N GLU A 453 -12.87 -6.95 -20.86
CA GLU A 453 -13.94 -7.96 -20.89
C GLU A 453 -13.36 -9.38 -20.82
N GLY A 454 -13.81 -10.16 -19.83
CA GLY A 454 -13.60 -11.60 -19.73
C GLY A 454 -12.20 -12.06 -19.33
N GLN A 455 -11.25 -11.16 -19.08
CA GLN A 455 -9.89 -11.52 -18.68
C GLN A 455 -9.82 -11.85 -17.19
N TRP A 456 -8.87 -12.71 -16.84
CA TRP A 456 -8.56 -13.05 -15.46
C TRP A 456 -7.05 -13.03 -15.21
N ALA A 457 -6.64 -12.40 -14.12
CA ALA A 457 -5.26 -12.45 -13.65
C ALA A 457 -5.22 -12.77 -12.14
N ASN A 458 -4.46 -13.81 -11.78
CA ASN A 458 -4.19 -14.11 -10.38
C ASN A 458 -3.20 -13.07 -9.83
N GLY A 459 -3.68 -12.21 -8.93
CA GLY A 459 -2.89 -11.14 -8.35
C GLY A 459 -1.74 -11.59 -7.45
N LEU A 460 -1.68 -12.87 -7.06
CA LEU A 460 -0.57 -13.43 -6.28
C LEU A 460 0.55 -14.03 -7.13
N ASN A 461 0.32 -14.23 -8.44
CA ASN A 461 1.36 -14.75 -9.31
C ASN A 461 2.56 -13.79 -9.35
N GLY A 462 3.75 -14.30 -9.03
CA GLY A 462 4.98 -13.53 -8.96
C GLY A 462 5.27 -12.83 -7.62
N VAL A 463 4.31 -12.79 -6.70
CA VAL A 463 4.46 -12.22 -5.34
C VAL A 463 4.49 -13.31 -4.26
N VAL A 464 3.89 -14.48 -4.54
CA VAL A 464 3.69 -15.57 -3.58
C VAL A 464 4.97 -16.02 -2.92
N GLN A 465 6.06 -16.15 -3.67
CA GLN A 465 7.34 -16.58 -3.08
C GLN A 465 7.89 -15.60 -2.07
N PHE A 466 7.71 -14.30 -2.31
CA PHE A 466 8.12 -13.29 -1.35
C PHE A 466 7.25 -13.38 -0.08
N GLN A 467 5.95 -13.57 -0.22
CA GLN A 467 5.05 -13.78 0.90
C GLN A 467 5.40 -15.02 1.72
N GLU A 468 5.68 -16.15 1.06
CA GLU A 468 6.10 -17.37 1.73
C GLU A 468 7.43 -17.21 2.50
N LYS A 469 8.31 -16.35 2.01
CA LYS A 469 9.62 -16.07 2.60
C LYS A 469 9.63 -14.90 3.58
N LEU A 470 8.51 -14.26 3.85
CA LEU A 470 8.32 -13.31 4.97
C LEU A 470 8.27 -14.05 6.32
N GLY A 471 9.15 -15.00 6.52
CA GLY A 471 9.30 -15.77 7.74
C GLY A 471 10.64 -15.50 8.42
N PRO A 472 11.10 -16.39 9.28
CA PRO A 472 12.34 -16.21 10.07
C PRO A 472 13.63 -16.12 9.24
N VAL A 473 13.58 -16.40 7.94
CA VAL A 473 14.73 -16.32 7.02
C VAL A 473 14.64 -15.04 6.17
N LEU A 474 14.35 -13.93 6.81
CA LEU A 474 14.30 -12.62 6.15
C LEU A 474 15.73 -12.15 5.86
N ASP A 475 16.08 -12.14 4.58
CA ASP A 475 17.37 -11.74 4.07
C ASP A 475 17.24 -10.41 3.33
N GLU A 476 18.02 -9.43 3.74
CA GLU A 476 18.09 -8.09 3.16
C GLU A 476 18.51 -8.13 1.68
N GLU A 477 19.46 -9.02 1.33
CA GLU A 477 19.91 -9.18 -0.05
C GLU A 477 18.79 -9.80 -0.92
N PHE A 478 18.06 -10.77 -0.37
CA PHE A 478 16.89 -11.33 -1.02
C PHE A 478 15.85 -10.25 -1.31
N ARG A 479 15.52 -9.40 -0.33
CA ARG A 479 14.59 -8.29 -0.48
C ARG A 479 14.97 -7.35 -1.63
N LYS A 480 16.21 -6.88 -1.65
CA LYS A 480 16.71 -5.96 -2.70
C LYS A 480 16.69 -6.62 -4.08
N ARG A 481 17.07 -7.88 -4.16
CA ARG A 481 17.04 -8.65 -5.41
C ARG A 481 15.62 -8.83 -5.95
N GLU A 482 14.65 -9.13 -5.10
CA GLU A 482 13.24 -9.27 -5.53
C GLU A 482 12.65 -7.92 -5.98
N LEU A 483 13.01 -6.83 -5.34
CA LEU A 483 12.63 -5.49 -5.77
C LEU A 483 13.22 -5.16 -7.15
N ASP A 484 14.51 -5.39 -7.37
CA ASP A 484 15.17 -5.21 -8.68
C ASP A 484 14.50 -6.05 -9.77
N LYS A 485 14.18 -7.32 -9.48
CA LYS A 485 13.47 -8.21 -10.42
C LYS A 485 12.10 -7.68 -10.78
N ALA A 486 11.34 -7.18 -9.81
CA ALA A 486 10.01 -6.63 -10.05
C ALA A 486 10.07 -5.44 -11.00
N TYR A 487 10.95 -4.49 -10.77
CA TYR A 487 11.15 -3.33 -11.64
C TYR A 487 11.61 -3.73 -13.04
N SER A 488 12.62 -4.60 -13.14
CA SER A 488 13.12 -5.10 -14.42
C SER A 488 12.02 -5.80 -15.24
N SER A 489 11.27 -6.68 -14.58
CA SER A 489 10.21 -7.46 -15.23
C SER A 489 9.07 -6.60 -15.74
N VAL A 490 8.58 -5.69 -14.91
CA VAL A 490 7.48 -4.81 -15.26
C VAL A 490 7.92 -3.83 -16.34
N PHE A 491 9.10 -3.23 -16.22
CA PHE A 491 9.65 -2.35 -17.23
C PHE A 491 9.78 -3.05 -18.58
N THR A 492 10.37 -4.26 -18.62
CA THR A 492 10.50 -5.07 -19.84
C THR A 492 9.15 -5.40 -20.44
N GLY A 493 8.17 -5.78 -19.62
CA GLY A 493 6.83 -6.08 -20.07
C GLY A 493 6.09 -4.89 -20.68
N VAL A 494 6.31 -3.67 -20.16
CA VAL A 494 5.76 -2.44 -20.76
C VAL A 494 6.45 -2.10 -22.06
N VAL A 495 7.80 -2.17 -22.11
CA VAL A 495 8.58 -1.93 -23.33
C VAL A 495 8.13 -2.84 -24.47
N GLU A 496 7.99 -4.13 -24.22
CA GLU A 496 7.53 -5.09 -25.22
C GLU A 496 6.17 -4.71 -25.81
N ARG A 497 5.23 -4.28 -24.96
CA ARG A 497 3.89 -3.91 -25.41
C ARG A 497 3.86 -2.60 -26.16
N MET A 498 4.59 -1.61 -25.69
CA MET A 498 4.65 -0.29 -26.35
C MET A 498 5.32 -0.36 -27.73
N LEU A 499 6.38 -1.15 -27.86
CA LEU A 499 7.15 -1.29 -29.11
C LEU A 499 6.70 -2.44 -29.99
N GLY A 500 5.76 -3.28 -29.54
CA GLY A 500 5.35 -4.47 -30.29
C GLY A 500 6.50 -5.44 -30.52
N THR A 501 7.41 -5.60 -29.55
CA THR A 501 8.60 -6.45 -29.65
C THR A 501 8.34 -7.77 -28.90
N PRO A 502 7.81 -8.83 -29.56
CA PRO A 502 7.49 -10.07 -28.91
C PRO A 502 8.74 -10.82 -28.42
N GLY A 503 8.59 -11.58 -27.34
CA GLY A 503 9.62 -12.48 -26.84
C GLY A 503 10.45 -11.98 -25.66
N LEU A 504 10.40 -10.72 -25.29
CA LEU A 504 11.05 -10.22 -24.08
C LEU A 504 10.31 -10.67 -22.82
N SER A 505 8.98 -10.56 -22.79
CA SER A 505 8.12 -10.99 -21.69
C SER A 505 7.51 -12.38 -21.89
N THR A 506 7.48 -12.92 -23.11
CA THR A 506 6.92 -14.25 -23.40
C THR A 506 7.89 -15.39 -23.12
N LYS A 507 9.16 -15.13 -22.92
CA LYS A 507 10.09 -16.14 -22.39
C LYS A 507 9.65 -16.52 -20.99
N LYS A 508 9.65 -17.82 -20.66
CA LYS A 508 9.25 -18.35 -19.35
C LYS A 508 10.17 -17.90 -18.20
N ARG A 509 10.88 -16.84 -18.40
CA ARG A 509 11.85 -16.34 -17.48
C ARG A 509 11.81 -14.83 -17.36
N VAL A 510 11.80 -14.36 -16.14
CA VAL A 510 12.16 -13.00 -15.81
C VAL A 510 13.65 -12.92 -15.62
N LEU A 511 14.22 -12.01 -16.29
CA LEU A 511 15.59 -11.64 -16.08
C LEU A 511 15.62 -10.32 -15.33
N SER A 512 16.30 -10.26 -14.21
CA SER A 512 16.64 -9.00 -13.55
C SER A 512 17.75 -8.31 -14.34
N GLU A 513 17.43 -7.93 -15.58
CA GLU A 513 18.39 -7.35 -16.51
C GLU A 513 18.69 -5.89 -16.18
N LEU A 514 17.75 -5.24 -15.51
CA LEU A 514 17.87 -3.87 -15.07
C LEU A 514 17.70 -3.80 -13.55
N SER A 515 18.66 -3.24 -12.86
CA SER A 515 18.50 -2.84 -11.47
C SER A 515 17.73 -1.51 -11.38
N LEU A 516 17.27 -1.13 -10.18
CA LEU A 516 16.62 0.16 -9.95
C LEU A 516 17.37 1.35 -10.56
N PRO A 517 18.71 1.49 -10.44
CA PRO A 517 19.45 2.55 -11.10
C PRO A 517 19.33 2.56 -12.61
N HIS A 518 19.27 1.38 -13.26
CA HIS A 518 19.11 1.30 -14.71
C HIS A 518 17.72 1.74 -15.17
N VAL A 519 16.66 1.37 -14.44
CA VAL A 519 15.30 1.83 -14.73
C VAL A 519 15.22 3.36 -14.67
N VAL A 520 15.88 3.98 -13.70
CA VAL A 520 15.97 5.44 -13.58
C VAL A 520 16.68 6.09 -14.77
N MET A 521 17.71 5.45 -15.32
CA MET A 521 18.46 5.97 -16.48
C MET A 521 17.70 5.84 -17.79
N LEU A 522 16.86 4.81 -17.95
CA LEU A 522 16.07 4.54 -19.16
C LEU A 522 14.73 5.31 -19.11
N LYS A 523 14.80 6.63 -19.16
CA LYS A 523 13.61 7.50 -19.07
C LYS A 523 12.63 7.35 -20.23
N ASP A 524 13.16 7.05 -21.44
CA ASP A 524 12.38 6.95 -22.66
C ASP A 524 12.41 5.53 -23.22
N VAL A 525 11.23 5.01 -23.52
CA VAL A 525 11.08 3.71 -24.18
C VAL A 525 11.25 3.90 -25.69
N ASN A 526 12.30 3.30 -26.25
CA ASN A 526 12.61 3.32 -27.66
C ASN A 526 13.38 2.04 -28.06
N GLU A 527 13.76 1.92 -29.33
CA GLU A 527 14.52 0.78 -29.87
C GLU A 527 15.81 0.53 -29.07
N GLY A 528 16.55 1.57 -28.71
CA GLY A 528 17.78 1.46 -27.93
C GLY A 528 17.55 0.93 -26.51
N THR A 529 16.34 1.05 -25.96
CA THR A 529 15.96 0.46 -24.67
C THR A 529 15.95 -1.06 -24.76
N VAL A 530 15.40 -1.63 -25.84
CA VAL A 530 15.41 -3.09 -26.08
C VAL A 530 16.83 -3.59 -26.20
N ASP A 531 17.67 -2.92 -26.97
CA ASP A 531 19.08 -3.29 -27.17
C ASP A 531 19.85 -3.29 -25.83
N GLN A 532 19.56 -2.33 -24.95
CA GLN A 532 20.15 -2.29 -23.62
C GLN A 532 19.71 -3.46 -22.73
N ILE A 533 18.44 -3.84 -22.76
CA ILE A 533 17.93 -5.01 -22.06
C ILE A 533 18.64 -6.29 -22.55
N LEU A 534 18.71 -6.48 -23.88
CA LEU A 534 19.37 -7.64 -24.46
C LEU A 534 20.87 -7.68 -24.14
N LYS A 535 21.55 -6.52 -24.15
CA LYS A 535 22.95 -6.40 -23.75
C LYS A 535 23.18 -6.79 -22.28
N ARG A 536 22.31 -6.39 -21.38
CA ARG A 536 22.38 -6.80 -19.96
C ARG A 536 22.19 -8.30 -19.81
N ALA A 537 21.19 -8.86 -20.47
CA ALA A 537 20.94 -10.30 -20.48
C ALA A 537 22.17 -11.07 -21.00
N SER A 538 22.79 -10.60 -22.08
CA SER A 538 24.01 -11.17 -22.63
C SER A 538 25.16 -11.20 -21.62
N VAL A 539 25.39 -10.12 -20.88
CA VAL A 539 26.43 -10.05 -19.84
C VAL A 539 26.15 -11.05 -18.73
N ARG A 540 24.91 -11.14 -18.26
CA ARG A 540 24.53 -12.08 -17.22
C ARG A 540 24.72 -13.54 -17.65
N LEU A 541 24.17 -13.92 -18.80
CA LEU A 541 24.31 -15.27 -19.36
C LEU A 541 25.78 -15.65 -19.54
N THR A 542 26.61 -14.69 -19.99
CA THR A 542 28.07 -14.90 -20.12
C THR A 542 28.69 -15.22 -18.77
N ARG A 543 28.35 -14.44 -17.74
CA ARG A 543 28.89 -14.66 -16.37
C ARG A 543 28.46 -16.02 -15.82
N ASP A 544 27.17 -16.33 -15.94
CA ASP A 544 26.62 -17.56 -15.34
C ASP A 544 27.16 -18.80 -16.03
N LEU A 545 27.26 -18.82 -17.37
CA LEU A 545 27.85 -19.92 -18.11
C LEU A 545 29.39 -20.07 -17.89
N LYS A 546 30.11 -18.95 -17.75
CA LYS A 546 31.55 -19.03 -17.38
C LYS A 546 31.77 -19.63 -16.00
N ALA A 547 30.86 -19.37 -15.07
CA ALA A 547 30.91 -19.96 -13.74
C ALA A 547 30.59 -21.46 -13.76
N GLU A 548 29.62 -21.90 -14.59
CA GLU A 548 29.26 -23.32 -14.75
C GLU A 548 30.28 -24.11 -15.57
N HIS A 549 30.93 -23.44 -16.57
CA HIS A 549 31.84 -24.09 -17.54
C HIS A 549 33.15 -23.30 -17.69
N PRO A 550 34.00 -23.20 -16.67
CA PRO A 550 35.21 -22.36 -16.67
C PRO A 550 36.24 -22.76 -17.75
N GLU A 551 36.28 -24.03 -18.13
CA GLU A 551 37.27 -24.57 -19.11
C GLU A 551 36.78 -24.52 -20.57
N ALA A 552 35.55 -24.06 -20.82
CA ALA A 552 34.96 -24.14 -22.17
C ALA A 552 35.46 -23.09 -23.16
N GLY A 553 36.36 -22.18 -22.78
CA GLY A 553 36.88 -21.12 -23.66
C GLY A 553 35.82 -20.09 -24.08
N LEU A 554 34.68 -20.03 -23.39
CA LEU A 554 33.61 -19.10 -23.69
C LEU A 554 34.08 -17.64 -23.52
N GLU A 555 34.01 -16.84 -24.59
CA GLU A 555 34.28 -15.41 -24.51
C GLU A 555 33.05 -14.66 -24.01
N LYS A 556 31.92 -14.81 -24.70
CA LYS A 556 30.65 -14.18 -24.36
C LYS A 556 29.44 -14.90 -24.98
N VAL A 557 28.28 -14.64 -24.38
CA VAL A 557 26.97 -14.91 -24.97
C VAL A 557 26.42 -13.61 -25.51
N THR A 558 25.82 -13.60 -26.70
CA THR A 558 25.14 -12.44 -27.26
C THR A 558 23.66 -12.75 -27.49
N LEU A 559 22.81 -11.79 -27.16
CA LEU A 559 21.41 -11.75 -27.53
C LEU A 559 21.21 -10.62 -28.51
N GLU A 560 20.80 -10.95 -29.71
CA GLU A 560 20.52 -10.00 -30.77
C GLU A 560 19.02 -9.98 -31.05
N ARG A 561 18.46 -8.79 -31.28
CA ARG A 561 17.06 -8.65 -31.62
C ARG A 561 16.76 -9.35 -32.94
N SER A 562 15.70 -10.16 -32.95
CA SER A 562 15.18 -10.77 -34.18
C SER A 562 13.84 -10.13 -34.54
N SER A 563 13.61 -9.81 -35.81
CA SER A 563 12.44 -9.06 -36.27
C SER A 563 11.12 -9.82 -36.15
N ALA A 564 11.15 -11.14 -35.99
CA ALA A 564 9.96 -11.99 -36.00
C ALA A 564 9.71 -12.77 -34.71
N GLU A 565 10.74 -13.10 -33.93
CA GLU A 565 10.64 -14.07 -32.80
C GLU A 565 11.30 -13.61 -31.50
N GLY A 566 11.63 -12.34 -31.35
CA GLY A 566 12.29 -11.82 -30.14
C GLY A 566 13.81 -11.74 -30.27
N ALA A 567 14.56 -12.39 -29.41
CA ALA A 567 16.02 -12.35 -29.41
C ALA A 567 16.65 -13.68 -29.86
N THR A 568 17.66 -13.60 -30.72
CA THR A 568 18.50 -14.72 -31.12
C THR A 568 19.72 -14.80 -30.22
N LEU A 569 20.01 -15.98 -29.71
CA LEU A 569 21.13 -16.25 -28.82
C LEU A 569 22.30 -16.85 -29.60
N LYS A 570 23.52 -16.33 -29.37
CA LYS A 570 24.77 -16.84 -29.98
C LYS A 570 25.85 -17.01 -28.93
N ILE A 571 26.66 -18.05 -29.08
CA ILE A 571 27.87 -18.33 -28.31
C ILE A 571 29.09 -17.79 -29.06
N VAL A 572 29.97 -17.07 -28.40
CA VAL A 572 31.20 -16.51 -28.96
C VAL A 572 32.39 -17.03 -28.18
N GLY A 573 33.48 -17.37 -28.89
CA GLY A 573 34.72 -17.90 -28.33
C GLY A 573 34.81 -19.43 -28.39
N VAL A 574 33.72 -20.14 -28.61
CA VAL A 574 33.68 -21.60 -28.80
C VAL A 574 33.24 -21.91 -30.23
N PRO A 575 34.05 -22.61 -31.03
CA PRO A 575 33.70 -22.95 -32.41
C PRO A 575 32.39 -23.73 -32.51
N GLU A 576 31.55 -23.47 -33.48
CA GLU A 576 30.27 -24.19 -33.69
C GLU A 576 30.47 -25.69 -33.91
N THR A 577 31.64 -26.10 -34.36
CA THR A 577 32.02 -27.51 -34.59
C THR A 577 32.47 -28.19 -33.31
N ALA A 578 32.72 -27.46 -32.22
CA ALA A 578 33.14 -28.03 -30.94
C ALA A 578 31.95 -28.70 -30.23
N PRO A 579 32.15 -29.89 -29.63
CA PRO A 579 31.09 -30.59 -28.90
C PRO A 579 30.45 -29.75 -27.79
N GLU A 580 31.24 -28.89 -27.16
CA GLU A 580 30.82 -28.01 -26.06
C GLU A 580 29.91 -26.88 -26.53
N HIS A 581 30.00 -26.47 -27.81
CA HIS A 581 29.19 -25.35 -28.34
C HIS A 581 27.68 -25.62 -28.23
N ALA A 582 27.25 -26.81 -28.68
CA ALA A 582 25.86 -27.21 -28.62
C ALA A 582 25.35 -27.31 -27.17
N ALA A 583 26.17 -27.82 -26.27
CA ALA A 583 25.83 -27.90 -24.84
C ALA A 583 25.72 -26.52 -24.19
N LEU A 584 26.67 -25.61 -24.46
CA LEU A 584 26.61 -24.22 -23.97
C LEU A 584 25.41 -23.46 -24.55
N LEU A 585 25.09 -23.64 -25.84
CA LEU A 585 23.94 -23.02 -26.47
C LEU A 585 22.63 -23.54 -25.87
N ALA A 586 22.52 -24.85 -25.62
CA ALA A 586 21.37 -25.44 -24.96
C ALA A 586 21.22 -24.88 -23.53
N ARG A 587 22.29 -24.86 -22.76
CA ARG A 587 22.30 -24.34 -21.41
C ARG A 587 21.99 -22.83 -21.35
N ALA A 588 22.53 -22.05 -22.28
CA ALA A 588 22.19 -20.62 -22.41
C ALA A 588 20.71 -20.43 -22.71
N ASN A 589 20.12 -21.26 -23.58
CA ASN A 589 18.69 -21.25 -23.85
C ASN A 589 17.84 -21.67 -22.64
N GLU A 590 18.28 -22.65 -21.89
CA GLU A 590 17.63 -23.00 -20.63
C GLU A 590 17.66 -21.82 -19.67
N LEU A 591 18.82 -21.26 -19.38
CA LEU A 591 18.99 -20.09 -18.53
C LEU A 591 18.20 -18.88 -19.02
N TRP A 592 18.12 -18.64 -20.33
CA TRP A 592 17.31 -17.59 -20.92
C TRP A 592 15.80 -17.85 -20.79
N ASN A 593 15.39 -19.11 -20.89
CA ASN A 593 13.98 -19.52 -20.84
C ASN A 593 13.51 -20.06 -19.48
N GLU A 594 14.42 -20.17 -18.50
CA GLU A 594 14.12 -20.64 -17.16
C GLU A 594 12.97 -19.80 -16.56
N PRO A 595 11.93 -20.43 -15.99
CA PRO A 595 10.80 -19.67 -15.45
C PRO A 595 11.26 -18.85 -14.26
N GLY A 596 11.41 -17.58 -14.48
CA GLY A 596 11.45 -16.62 -13.40
C GLY A 596 10.06 -16.52 -12.79
N GLN A 597 9.97 -16.69 -11.50
CA GLN A 597 8.71 -16.83 -10.77
C GLN A 597 7.81 -15.59 -10.83
N SER A 598 8.34 -14.43 -11.20
CA SER A 598 7.59 -13.18 -11.33
C SER A 598 6.92 -12.97 -12.70
N LEU A 599 7.29 -13.73 -13.74
CA LEU A 599 6.71 -13.56 -15.09
C LEU A 599 5.40 -14.30 -15.32
N THR A 600 5.03 -15.23 -14.47
CA THR A 600 3.75 -15.93 -14.63
C THR A 600 2.57 -14.96 -14.58
N ALA A 601 2.72 -13.86 -13.86
CA ALA A 601 1.70 -12.80 -13.77
C ALA A 601 1.66 -11.89 -15.02
N ILE A 602 2.73 -11.79 -15.79
CA ILE A 602 2.78 -10.95 -16.99
C ILE A 602 2.15 -11.66 -18.20
N ARG A 603 2.10 -13.00 -18.16
CA ARG A 603 1.57 -13.85 -19.25
C ARG A 603 0.06 -13.96 -19.30
N MET A 604 -0.62 -13.64 -18.21
CA MET A 604 -2.08 -13.68 -18.14
C MET A 604 -2.64 -12.29 -18.39
#